data_00e2847f6ad65a93c215f8809bf688d9
#
_entry.id   00e2847f6ad65a93c215f8809bf688d9
#
_cell.length_a   1.000
_cell.length_b   1.000
_cell.length_c   1.000
_cell.angle_alpha   90.00
_cell.angle_beta   90.00
_cell.angle_gamma   90.00
#
_symmetry.space_group_name_H-M   'P 1'
#
loop_
_entity.id
_entity.type
_entity.pdbx_description
1 polymer ?
#
loop_
_entity_poly.entity_id
_entity_poly.type
_entity_poly.pdbx_seq_one_letter_code
_entity_poly.pdbx_strand_id
1 'polypeptide(L)'
;MAKLKLAVVTDIHHGPTRFTKLGALAVPLLKDFCDRVSKLDVDLVVDLGDRISNVDHDTDLGLMRDVMSVFEGMETRHEHLLGNHDLHYLSREENEAILGCSLDSHSFDLKGWHLIFWQLNLSHGYATNITPSESELEWLSKDLEKT
;
A
#
# COMPACT_ATOMS: atom_id res chain seq x y z
N MET A 1 20.98 18.42 -0.69
CA MET A 1 20.34 17.11 -0.74
C MET A 1 20.06 16.73 -2.18
N ALA A 2 20.19 15.45 -2.52
CA ALA A 2 19.78 14.96 -3.84
C ALA A 2 18.27 15.05 -3.99
N LYS A 3 17.77 15.22 -5.22
CA LYS A 3 16.35 15.23 -5.50
C LYS A 3 15.81 13.80 -5.39
N LEU A 4 14.79 13.58 -4.58
CA LEU A 4 14.04 12.35 -4.47
C LEU A 4 12.74 12.47 -5.31
N LYS A 5 12.45 11.45 -6.12
CA LYS A 5 11.25 11.36 -6.94
C LYS A 5 10.42 10.17 -6.49
N LEU A 6 9.25 10.44 -5.96
CA LEU A 6 8.27 9.43 -5.55
C LEU A 6 7.10 9.41 -6.52
N ALA A 7 6.61 8.22 -6.84
CA ALA A 7 5.29 8.01 -7.40
C ALA A 7 4.40 7.38 -6.34
N VAL A 8 3.22 7.93 -6.14
CA VAL A 8 2.30 7.47 -5.09
C VAL A 8 0.98 7.05 -5.73
N VAL A 9 0.48 5.89 -5.33
CA VAL A 9 -0.85 5.39 -5.68
C VAL A 9 -1.59 5.01 -4.42
N THR A 10 -2.89 5.21 -4.41
CA THR A 10 -3.79 4.88 -3.30
C THR A 10 -5.19 4.64 -3.83
N ASP A 11 -6.04 3.99 -3.05
CA ASP A 11 -7.47 3.84 -3.34
C ASP A 11 -7.74 3.22 -4.72
N ILE A 12 -7.02 2.17 -5.06
CA ILE A 12 -7.15 1.44 -6.32
C ILE A 12 -8.55 0.84 -6.43
N HIS A 13 -9.08 0.30 -5.33
CA HIS A 13 -10.41 -0.24 -5.20
C HIS A 13 -10.81 -1.20 -6.32
N HIS A 14 -9.91 -2.12 -6.68
CA HIS A 14 -10.25 -3.17 -7.65
C HIS A 14 -11.43 -4.01 -7.16
N GLY A 15 -12.37 -4.28 -8.07
CA GLY A 15 -13.57 -5.05 -7.74
C GLY A 15 -14.80 -4.60 -8.54
N PRO A 16 -16.01 -4.93 -8.07
CA PRO A 16 -17.24 -4.52 -8.74
C PRO A 16 -17.39 -3.00 -8.79
N THR A 17 -17.82 -2.49 -9.94
CA THR A 17 -18.19 -1.08 -10.07
C THR A 17 -19.44 -0.80 -9.23
N ARG A 18 -19.32 0.15 -8.28
CA ARG A 18 -20.42 0.57 -7.40
C ARG A 18 -20.42 2.10 -7.27
N PHE A 19 -21.55 2.73 -7.55
CA PHE A 19 -21.70 4.19 -7.50
C PHE A 19 -20.61 4.90 -8.32
N THR A 20 -19.77 5.70 -7.68
CA THR A 20 -18.67 6.45 -8.29
C THR A 20 -17.35 5.65 -8.38
N LYS A 21 -17.27 4.48 -7.71
CA LYS A 21 -16.09 3.61 -7.75
C LYS A 21 -16.12 2.75 -9.01
N LEU A 22 -15.24 3.01 -9.94
CA LEU A 22 -15.10 2.27 -11.21
C LEU A 22 -14.16 1.07 -11.06
N GLY A 23 -14.42 0.20 -10.06
CA GLY A 23 -13.53 -0.89 -9.66
C GLY A 23 -13.12 -1.84 -10.79
N ALA A 24 -13.99 -2.07 -11.78
CA ALA A 24 -13.66 -2.87 -12.96
C ALA A 24 -12.57 -2.24 -13.85
N LEU A 25 -12.30 -0.94 -13.75
CA LEU A 25 -11.25 -0.24 -14.47
C LEU A 25 -9.95 -0.10 -13.67
N ALA A 26 -9.94 -0.51 -12.41
CA ALA A 26 -8.81 -0.29 -11.51
C ALA A 26 -7.51 -0.93 -12.02
N VAL A 27 -7.54 -2.21 -12.40
CA VAL A 27 -6.35 -2.92 -12.93
C VAL A 27 -5.84 -2.30 -14.24
N PRO A 28 -6.67 -1.99 -15.25
CA PRO A 28 -6.21 -1.24 -16.43
C PRO A 28 -5.58 0.11 -16.11
N LEU A 29 -6.15 0.88 -15.18
CA LEU A 29 -5.61 2.17 -14.75
C LEU A 29 -4.29 2.01 -13.99
N LEU A 30 -4.18 1.01 -13.15
CA LEU A 30 -2.94 0.69 -12.44
C LEU A 30 -1.83 0.28 -13.42
N LYS A 31 -2.15 -0.49 -14.46
CA LYS A 31 -1.18 -0.83 -15.53
C LYS A 31 -0.69 0.42 -16.25
N ASP A 32 -1.59 1.34 -16.63
CA ASP A 32 -1.19 2.61 -17.25
C ASP A 32 -0.32 3.46 -16.31
N PHE A 33 -0.63 3.48 -15.02
CA PHE A 33 0.21 4.12 -13.99
C PHE A 33 1.61 3.50 -13.97
N CYS A 34 1.73 2.17 -13.84
CA CYS A 34 3.00 1.46 -13.81
C CYS A 34 3.81 1.68 -15.10
N ASP A 35 3.17 1.64 -16.27
CA ASP A 35 3.79 1.90 -17.57
C ASP A 35 4.32 3.34 -17.71
N ARG A 36 3.66 4.30 -17.10
CA ARG A 36 4.12 5.69 -17.04
C ARG A 36 5.28 5.85 -16.09
N VAL A 37 5.18 5.28 -14.90
CA VAL A 37 6.22 5.33 -13.87
C VAL A 37 7.52 4.72 -14.38
N SER A 38 7.46 3.59 -15.09
CA SER A 38 8.65 2.93 -15.67
C SER A 38 9.40 3.77 -16.70
N LYS A 39 8.72 4.75 -17.33
CA LYS A 39 9.33 5.72 -18.29
C LYS A 39 9.87 6.99 -17.61
N LEU A 40 9.59 7.16 -16.34
CA LEU A 40 10.04 8.27 -15.54
C LEU A 40 11.19 7.76 -14.63
N ASP A 41 12.19 8.59 -14.43
CA ASP A 41 13.28 8.29 -13.49
C ASP A 41 12.75 8.49 -12.05
N VAL A 42 11.90 7.55 -11.61
CA VAL A 42 11.30 7.51 -10.26
C VAL A 42 12.13 6.63 -9.37
N ASP A 43 12.40 7.09 -8.16
CA ASP A 43 13.27 6.42 -7.19
C ASP A 43 12.51 5.37 -6.36
N LEU A 44 11.22 5.62 -6.13
CA LEU A 44 10.37 4.77 -5.31
C LEU A 44 8.89 4.95 -5.68
N VAL A 45 8.18 3.85 -5.76
CA VAL A 45 6.72 3.81 -5.81
C VAL A 45 6.19 3.51 -4.42
N VAL A 46 5.18 4.24 -3.99
CA VAL A 46 4.51 4.00 -2.71
C VAL A 46 3.04 3.73 -2.96
N ASP A 47 2.58 2.58 -2.53
CA ASP A 47 1.18 2.18 -2.51
C ASP A 47 0.65 2.31 -1.08
N LEU A 48 -0.32 3.21 -0.88
CA LEU A 48 -0.87 3.56 0.42
C LEU A 48 -2.08 2.69 0.83
N GLY A 49 -2.36 1.62 0.10
CA GLY A 49 -3.43 0.69 0.43
C GLY A 49 -4.78 1.02 -0.22
N ASP A 50 -5.83 0.36 0.29
CA ASP A 50 -7.16 0.32 -0.29
C ASP A 50 -7.15 -0.20 -1.74
N ARG A 51 -6.46 -1.34 -1.93
CA ARG A 51 -6.25 -1.97 -3.24
C ARG A 51 -7.53 -2.57 -3.80
N ILE A 52 -8.39 -3.07 -2.92
CA ILE A 52 -9.59 -3.82 -3.29
C ILE A 52 -10.86 -3.19 -2.72
N SER A 53 -11.98 -3.52 -3.35
CA SER A 53 -13.32 -3.17 -2.85
C SER A 53 -13.92 -4.42 -2.22
N ASN A 54 -14.03 -4.46 -0.90
CA ASN A 54 -14.47 -5.61 -0.14
C ASN A 54 -15.79 -6.21 -0.68
N VAL A 55 -15.75 -7.50 -0.96
CA VAL A 55 -16.89 -8.29 -1.46
C VAL A 55 -17.15 -9.46 -0.51
N ASP A 56 -16.22 -10.38 -0.44
CA ASP A 56 -16.12 -11.53 0.46
C ASP A 56 -14.67 -12.05 0.45
N HIS A 57 -14.34 -12.95 1.39
CA HIS A 57 -12.97 -13.45 1.56
C HIS A 57 -12.35 -14.05 0.28
N ASP A 58 -13.06 -14.98 -0.36
CA ASP A 58 -12.48 -15.70 -1.52
C ASP A 58 -12.35 -14.78 -2.75
N THR A 59 -13.34 -13.91 -2.95
CA THR A 59 -13.29 -12.89 -4.00
C THR A 59 -12.15 -11.93 -3.76
N ASP A 60 -11.99 -11.43 -2.54
CA ASP A 60 -10.97 -10.44 -2.19
C ASP A 60 -9.55 -11.00 -2.32
N LEU A 61 -9.33 -12.29 -2.01
CA LEU A 61 -8.07 -12.98 -2.33
C LEU A 61 -7.73 -12.94 -3.83
N GLY A 62 -8.74 -13.15 -4.69
CA GLY A 62 -8.58 -13.06 -6.15
C GLY A 62 -8.26 -11.63 -6.58
N LEU A 63 -9.05 -10.66 -6.13
CA LEU A 63 -8.87 -9.23 -6.46
C LEU A 63 -7.49 -8.72 -6.03
N MET A 64 -7.01 -9.12 -4.85
CA MET A 64 -5.69 -8.74 -4.36
C MET A 64 -4.56 -9.30 -5.25
N ARG A 65 -4.67 -10.57 -5.67
CA ARG A 65 -3.70 -11.17 -6.59
C ARG A 65 -3.69 -10.48 -7.95
N ASP A 66 -4.86 -10.08 -8.46
CA ASP A 66 -4.96 -9.32 -9.72
C ASP A 66 -4.19 -7.98 -9.64
N VAL A 67 -4.34 -7.25 -8.54
CA VAL A 67 -3.61 -5.99 -8.30
C VAL A 67 -2.11 -6.27 -8.20
N MET A 68 -1.71 -7.28 -7.40
CA MET A 68 -0.29 -7.59 -7.19
C MET A 68 0.41 -8.05 -8.45
N SER A 69 -0.27 -8.77 -9.34
CA SER A 69 0.29 -9.18 -10.63
C SER A 69 0.76 -8.00 -11.50
N VAL A 70 0.20 -6.81 -11.26
CA VAL A 70 0.64 -5.59 -11.95
C VAL A 70 1.93 -5.03 -11.33
N PHE A 71 2.03 -5.03 -10.01
CA PHE A 71 3.24 -4.58 -9.30
C PHE A 71 4.43 -5.51 -9.52
N GLU A 72 4.20 -6.84 -9.59
CA GLU A 72 5.27 -7.83 -9.88
C GLU A 72 6.01 -7.56 -11.19
N GLY A 73 5.36 -6.90 -12.16
CA GLY A 73 5.98 -6.47 -13.42
C GLY A 73 6.85 -5.22 -13.33
N MET A 74 6.92 -4.56 -12.18
CA MET A 74 7.68 -3.31 -11.99
C MET A 74 9.11 -3.58 -11.55
N GLU A 75 10.09 -3.02 -12.27
CA GLU A 75 11.50 -3.02 -11.85
C GLU A 75 11.80 -1.95 -10.79
N THR A 76 11.01 -0.86 -10.77
CA THR A 76 11.17 0.20 -9.78
C THR A 76 10.82 -0.33 -8.39
N ARG A 77 11.71 -0.04 -7.41
CA ARG A 77 11.41 -0.37 -6.00
C ARG A 77 10.05 0.17 -5.60
N HIS A 78 9.27 -0.65 -4.93
CA HIS A 78 7.96 -0.26 -4.42
C HIS A 78 7.79 -0.71 -2.98
N GLU A 79 7.03 0.10 -2.22
CA GLU A 79 6.66 -0.14 -0.84
C GLU A 79 5.14 -0.10 -0.70
N HIS A 80 4.63 -0.92 0.19
CA HIS A 80 3.20 -1.11 0.39
C HIS A 80 2.79 -0.82 1.83
N LEU A 81 1.68 -0.12 2.00
CA LEU A 81 0.96 0.02 3.25
C LEU A 81 -0.43 -0.60 3.13
N LEU A 82 -1.07 -0.90 4.25
CA LEU A 82 -2.45 -1.39 4.27
C LEU A 82 -3.42 -0.23 4.45
N GLY A 83 -4.49 -0.27 3.67
CA GLY A 83 -5.70 0.48 3.91
C GLY A 83 -6.73 -0.35 4.68
N ASN A 84 -7.84 0.25 5.07
CA ASN A 84 -8.89 -0.43 5.83
C ASN A 84 -9.68 -1.44 4.97
N HIS A 85 -9.77 -1.23 3.66
CA HIS A 85 -10.42 -2.16 2.74
C HIS A 85 -9.62 -3.44 2.55
N ASP A 86 -8.29 -3.37 2.61
CA ASP A 86 -7.41 -4.53 2.49
C ASP A 86 -7.54 -5.51 3.67
N LEU A 87 -8.04 -5.02 4.82
CA LEU A 87 -8.21 -5.78 6.06
C LEU A 87 -9.67 -6.14 6.38
N HIS A 88 -10.60 -5.86 5.48
CA HIS A 88 -12.02 -6.08 5.78
C HIS A 88 -12.38 -7.59 5.85
N TYR A 89 -11.97 -8.35 4.85
CA TYR A 89 -12.17 -9.81 4.79
C TYR A 89 -10.87 -10.60 4.78
N LEU A 90 -9.71 -9.95 4.54
CA LEU A 90 -8.40 -10.58 4.56
C LEU A 90 -7.67 -10.24 5.86
N SER A 91 -6.94 -11.21 6.39
CA SER A 91 -6.02 -10.97 7.49
C SER A 91 -4.75 -10.25 7.00
N ARG A 92 -3.98 -9.71 7.95
CA ARG A 92 -2.67 -9.13 7.65
C ARG A 92 -1.72 -10.16 7.03
N GLU A 93 -1.71 -11.36 7.60
CA GLU A 93 -0.86 -12.47 7.15
C GLU A 93 -1.19 -12.89 5.71
N GLU A 94 -2.46 -12.89 5.33
CA GLU A 94 -2.87 -13.16 3.95
C GLU A 94 -2.42 -12.05 3.00
N ASN A 95 -2.53 -10.80 3.42
CA ASN A 95 -1.99 -9.67 2.67
C ASN A 95 -0.47 -9.81 2.50
N GLU A 96 0.29 -10.06 3.57
CA GLU A 96 1.74 -10.26 3.53
C GLU A 96 2.15 -11.42 2.61
N ALA A 97 1.39 -12.51 2.65
CA ALA A 97 1.66 -13.67 1.79
C ALA A 97 1.45 -13.35 0.30
N ILE A 98 0.45 -12.53 -0.05
CA ILE A 98 0.19 -12.12 -1.44
C ILE A 98 1.18 -11.05 -1.89
N LEU A 99 1.48 -10.08 -1.03
CA LEU A 99 2.42 -8.99 -1.29
C LEU A 99 3.89 -9.46 -1.31
N GLY A 100 4.18 -10.59 -0.69
CA GLY A 100 5.55 -11.13 -0.60
C GLY A 100 6.48 -10.31 0.29
N CYS A 101 5.95 -9.46 1.17
CA CYS A 101 6.72 -8.59 2.06
C CYS A 101 6.05 -8.47 3.44
N SER A 102 6.84 -8.11 4.46
CA SER A 102 6.28 -7.69 5.75
C SER A 102 5.61 -6.33 5.61
N LEU A 103 4.50 -6.16 6.32
CA LEU A 103 3.75 -4.91 6.43
C LEU A 103 3.99 -4.23 7.79
N ASP A 104 5.06 -4.59 8.49
CA ASP A 104 5.47 -3.90 9.71
C ASP A 104 5.92 -2.46 9.41
N SER A 105 5.76 -1.59 10.41
CA SER A 105 6.36 -0.26 10.36
C SER A 105 7.87 -0.37 10.19
N HIS A 106 8.41 0.32 9.21
CA HIS A 106 9.84 0.32 8.92
C HIS A 106 10.29 1.66 8.36
N SER A 107 11.58 1.87 8.31
CA SER A 107 12.19 3.06 7.74
C SER A 107 13.48 2.73 7.01
N PHE A 108 13.87 3.58 6.09
CA PHE A 108 15.17 3.52 5.41
C PHE A 108 15.55 4.88 4.84
N ASP A 109 16.84 5.05 4.59
CA ASP A 109 17.35 6.24 3.94
C ASP A 109 17.46 6.06 2.42
N LEU A 110 16.99 7.06 1.68
CA LEU A 110 17.08 7.10 0.23
C LEU A 110 17.49 8.50 -0.24
N LYS A 111 18.61 8.62 -0.92
CA LYS A 111 19.14 9.89 -1.44
C LYS A 111 19.27 11.01 -0.40
N GLY A 112 19.53 10.65 0.86
CA GLY A 112 19.68 11.62 1.96
C GLY A 112 18.34 12.08 2.57
N TRP A 113 17.27 11.37 2.26
CA TRP A 113 15.97 11.49 2.90
C TRP A 113 15.70 10.25 3.75
N HIS A 114 15.25 10.46 4.98
CA HIS A 114 14.75 9.39 5.84
C HIS A 114 13.27 9.18 5.55
N LEU A 115 12.92 7.97 5.09
CA LEU A 115 11.55 7.60 4.73
C LEU A 115 11.00 6.65 5.78
N ILE A 116 9.86 7.00 6.34
CA ILE A 116 9.18 6.24 7.38
C ILE A 116 7.86 5.70 6.82
N PHE A 117 7.73 4.38 6.82
CA PHE A 117 6.51 3.65 6.49
C PHE A 117 5.86 3.20 7.79
N TRP A 118 4.98 4.05 8.30
CA TRP A 118 4.33 3.83 9.58
C TRP A 118 2.98 3.17 9.39
N GLN A 119 2.97 1.84 9.49
CA GLN A 119 1.77 1.03 9.40
C GLN A 119 1.11 0.93 10.77
N LEU A 120 0.01 1.65 10.94
CA LEU A 120 -0.82 1.53 12.14
C LEU A 120 -1.53 0.17 12.17
N ASN A 121 -1.79 -0.33 13.38
CA ASN A 121 -2.62 -1.50 13.57
C ASN A 121 -4.09 -1.15 13.30
N LEU A 122 -4.51 -1.35 12.04
CA LEU A 122 -5.89 -1.17 11.63
C LEU A 122 -6.67 -2.40 12.09
N SER A 123 -7.50 -2.25 13.13
CA SER A 123 -8.44 -3.28 13.51
C SER A 123 -9.54 -3.41 12.46
N HIS A 124 -10.07 -4.63 12.31
CA HIS A 124 -11.11 -5.00 11.34
C HIS A 124 -12.26 -3.98 11.30
N GLY A 125 -12.60 -3.51 10.10
CA GLY A 125 -13.76 -2.68 9.84
C GLY A 125 -13.45 -1.19 9.68
N TYR A 126 -14.49 -0.42 9.43
CA TYR A 126 -14.42 1.03 9.26
C TYR A 126 -14.03 1.71 10.57
N ALA A 127 -12.75 1.70 10.88
CA ALA A 127 -12.21 2.41 12.04
C ALA A 127 -12.35 3.92 11.80
N THR A 128 -13.36 4.51 12.39
CA THR A 128 -13.57 5.97 12.36
C THR A 128 -12.60 6.71 13.29
N ASN A 129 -11.96 5.99 14.21
CA ASN A 129 -11.00 6.54 15.18
C ASN A 129 -9.78 5.62 15.28
N ILE A 130 -8.79 5.86 14.44
CA ILE A 130 -7.50 5.19 14.53
C ILE A 130 -6.67 5.96 15.56
N THR A 131 -6.44 5.32 16.71
CA THR A 131 -5.55 5.86 17.75
C THR A 131 -4.31 4.99 17.81
N PRO A 132 -3.12 5.54 17.53
CA PRO A 132 -1.88 4.79 17.69
C PRO A 132 -1.73 4.27 19.13
N SER A 133 -1.21 3.08 19.28
CA SER A 133 -0.81 2.53 20.58
C SER A 133 0.44 3.24 21.12
N GLU A 134 0.68 3.14 22.42
CA GLU A 134 1.91 3.68 23.01
C GLU A 134 3.17 3.09 22.36
N SER A 135 3.18 1.79 22.05
CA SER A 135 4.29 1.12 21.40
C SER A 135 4.54 1.60 19.97
N GLU A 136 3.49 1.93 19.20
CA GLU A 136 3.61 2.49 17.86
C GLU A 136 4.19 3.91 17.91
N LEU A 137 3.74 4.72 18.88
CA LEU A 137 4.28 6.07 19.09
C LEU A 137 5.74 6.03 19.56
N GLU A 138 6.06 5.10 20.45
CA GLU A 138 7.42 4.91 20.93
C GLU A 138 8.37 4.46 19.81
N TRP A 139 7.92 3.55 18.94
CA TRP A 139 8.67 3.13 17.76
C TRP A 139 8.98 4.34 16.84
N LEU A 140 7.94 5.14 16.52
CA LEU A 140 8.09 6.32 15.66
C LEU A 140 9.05 7.35 16.28
N SER A 141 8.93 7.61 17.60
CA SER A 141 9.82 8.54 18.31
C SER A 141 11.28 8.10 18.24
N LYS A 142 11.54 6.80 18.51
CA LYS A 142 12.90 6.22 18.44
C LYS A 142 13.46 6.23 17.02
N ASP A 143 12.62 6.12 16.02
CA ASP A 143 13.05 6.16 14.63
C ASP A 143 13.46 7.57 14.21
N LEU A 144 12.65 8.56 14.57
CA LEU A 144 12.95 9.99 14.33
C LEU A 144 14.20 10.49 15.04
N GLU A 145 14.60 9.89 16.16
CA GLU A 145 15.85 10.23 16.85
C GLU A 145 17.12 9.82 16.09
N LYS A 146 16.99 9.01 15.04
CA LYS A 146 18.11 8.54 14.20
C LYS A 146 18.45 9.52 13.06
N THR A 147 17.63 10.55 12.84
CA THR A 147 17.72 11.48 11.69
C THR A 147 18.38 12.80 12.01
#